data_077a19ab45c5c772f9b1c2c0643aaac9
#
_entry.id   077a19ab45c5c772f9b1c2c0643aaac9
#
_cell.length_a   1.000
_cell.length_b   1.000
_cell.length_c   1.000
_cell.angle_alpha   90.00
_cell.angle_beta   90.00
_cell.angle_gamma   90.00
#
_symmetry.space_group_name_H-M   'P 1'
#
loop_
_entity.id
_entity.type
_entity.pdbx_description
1 polymer ?
#
loop_
_entity_poly.entity_id
_entity_poly.type
_entity_poly.pdbx_seq_one_letter_code
_entity_poly.pdbx_strand_id
1 'polypeptide(L)'
;MELDRQPWPERRDPRGRPRPPQRVPETRPPLLGDWFIYLSVIVLVCGVLAISALELGARPTDAVVRLPVLIGAAVLTVVSMDALVRVWRSAWAWLPVDRGRGLFRFVWAAVIAGSVVLSVGAFVAMLLL
;
A
#
# COMPACT_ATOMS: atom_id res chain seq x y z
N MET A 1 5.68 25.04 -12.29
CA MET A 1 4.94 26.01 -11.47
C MET A 1 5.92 26.87 -10.69
N GLU A 2 5.66 28.18 -10.62
CA GLU A 2 6.58 29.10 -9.96
C GLU A 2 6.76 28.85 -8.47
N LEU A 3 5.79 28.22 -7.80
CA LEU A 3 5.85 27.87 -6.37
C LEU A 3 6.98 26.88 -6.04
N ASP A 4 7.36 26.02 -6.98
CA ASP A 4 8.45 25.05 -6.80
C ASP A 4 9.85 25.68 -6.95
N ARG A 5 9.92 26.93 -7.43
CA ARG A 5 11.16 27.66 -7.64
C ARG A 5 11.45 28.69 -6.55
N GLN A 6 10.56 28.88 -5.59
CA GLN A 6 10.83 29.77 -4.48
C GLN A 6 11.93 29.18 -3.60
N PRO A 7 13.04 29.86 -3.40
CA PRO A 7 14.05 29.39 -2.46
C PRO A 7 13.43 29.34 -1.07
N TRP A 8 13.50 28.18 -0.45
CA TRP A 8 13.06 28.00 0.93
C TRP A 8 13.85 28.96 1.83
N PRO A 9 13.22 29.63 2.79
CA PRO A 9 13.93 30.46 3.73
C PRO A 9 14.99 29.62 4.45
N GLU A 10 16.24 30.00 4.29
CA GLU A 10 17.34 29.32 4.97
C GLU A 10 17.13 29.42 6.48
N ARG A 11 16.82 28.29 7.08
CA ARG A 11 16.80 28.18 8.55
C ARG A 11 18.22 28.23 9.06
N ARG A 12 18.56 29.31 9.72
CA ARG A 12 19.85 29.46 10.41
C ARG A 12 19.73 28.92 11.83
N ASP A 13 20.77 28.29 12.33
CA ASP A 13 20.85 27.93 13.73
C ASP A 13 21.03 29.21 14.59
N PRO A 14 20.89 29.14 15.94
CA PRO A 14 21.13 30.28 16.82
C PRO A 14 22.52 30.89 16.70
N ARG A 15 23.46 30.17 16.07
CA ARG A 15 24.84 30.61 15.82
C ARG A 15 25.02 31.23 14.41
N GLY A 16 23.92 31.43 13.67
CA GLY A 16 23.93 32.03 12.32
C GLY A 16 24.46 31.10 11.22
N ARG A 17 24.71 29.82 11.50
CA ARG A 17 25.16 28.86 10.49
C ARG A 17 23.97 28.31 9.70
N PRO A 18 24.10 28.14 8.37
CA PRO A 18 23.07 27.47 7.60
C PRO A 18 22.89 26.04 8.13
N ARG A 19 21.68 25.73 8.60
CA ARG A 19 21.36 24.33 8.93
C ARG A 19 21.36 23.51 7.64
N PRO A 20 22.00 22.33 7.64
CA PRO A 20 21.84 21.43 6.52
C PRO A 20 20.34 21.17 6.31
N PRO A 21 19.86 21.18 5.05
CA PRO A 21 18.46 20.93 4.77
C PRO A 21 18.07 19.60 5.44
N GLN A 22 17.08 19.66 6.34
CA GLN A 22 16.47 18.44 6.87
C GLN A 22 15.81 17.74 5.71
N ARG A 23 16.47 16.72 5.16
CA ARG A 23 15.89 15.88 4.14
C ARG A 23 14.65 15.22 4.74
N VAL A 24 13.50 15.52 4.16
CA VAL A 24 12.31 14.71 4.37
C VAL A 24 12.69 13.29 3.92
N PRO A 25 12.50 12.24 4.76
CA PRO A 25 12.80 10.89 4.33
C PRO A 25 12.01 10.60 3.05
N GLU A 26 12.70 10.52 1.93
CA GLU A 26 12.07 10.26 0.65
C GLU A 26 11.49 8.86 0.64
N THR A 27 10.20 8.77 0.40
CA THR A 27 9.57 7.50 0.05
C THR A 27 10.00 7.15 -1.36
N ARG A 28 10.69 6.03 -1.52
CA ARG A 28 11.04 5.53 -2.85
C ARG A 28 9.77 5.32 -3.68
N PRO A 29 9.81 5.55 -5.01
CA PRO A 29 8.67 5.29 -5.87
C PRO A 29 8.23 3.82 -5.71
N PRO A 30 6.92 3.54 -5.83
CA PRO A 30 6.42 2.17 -5.75
C PRO A 30 7.07 1.29 -6.82
N LEU A 31 7.37 0.04 -6.47
CA LEU A 31 7.95 -0.94 -7.39
C LEU A 31 7.06 -1.14 -8.63
N LEU A 32 5.76 -1.07 -8.43
CA LEU A 32 4.76 -1.20 -9.49
C LEU A 32 4.55 0.08 -10.31
N GLY A 33 5.03 1.25 -9.84
CA GLY A 33 4.85 2.54 -10.52
C GLY A 33 3.38 2.82 -10.84
N ASP A 34 3.10 3.22 -12.08
CA ASP A 34 1.75 3.54 -12.55
C ASP A 34 0.83 2.31 -12.61
N TRP A 35 1.38 1.11 -12.66
CA TRP A 35 0.62 -0.14 -12.64
C TRP A 35 -0.16 -0.36 -11.34
N PHE A 36 0.25 0.29 -10.26
CA PHE A 36 -0.46 0.20 -8.98
C PHE A 36 -1.95 0.58 -9.10
N ILE A 37 -2.25 1.64 -9.82
CA ILE A 37 -3.64 2.11 -10.03
C ILE A 37 -4.42 1.08 -10.85
N TYR A 38 -3.85 0.59 -11.94
CA TYR A 38 -4.52 -0.39 -12.81
C TYR A 38 -4.77 -1.72 -12.08
N LEU A 39 -3.80 -2.20 -11.32
CA LEU A 39 -3.95 -3.41 -10.53
C LEU A 39 -4.99 -3.25 -9.42
N SER A 40 -5.06 -2.09 -8.78
CA SER A 40 -6.09 -1.79 -7.77
C SER A 40 -7.49 -1.76 -8.37
N VAL A 41 -7.65 -1.24 -9.58
CA VAL A 41 -8.93 -1.28 -10.31
C VAL A 41 -9.33 -2.72 -10.64
N ILE A 42 -8.38 -3.56 -11.06
CA ILE A 42 -8.65 -4.99 -11.30
C ILE A 42 -9.16 -5.68 -10.04
N VAL A 43 -8.53 -5.44 -8.89
CA VAL A 43 -8.97 -5.98 -7.59
C VAL A 43 -10.40 -5.54 -7.27
N LEU A 44 -10.69 -4.26 -7.46
CA LEU A 44 -12.02 -3.71 -7.21
C LEU A 44 -13.08 -4.37 -8.08
N VAL A 45 -12.82 -4.49 -9.38
CA VAL A 45 -13.74 -5.14 -10.35
C VAL A 45 -13.94 -6.60 -9.99
N CYS A 46 -12.89 -7.34 -9.68
CA CYS A 46 -12.98 -8.73 -9.23
C CYS A 46 -13.83 -8.88 -7.97
N GLY A 47 -13.65 -7.98 -7.00
CA GLY A 47 -14.45 -7.97 -5.77
C GLY A 47 -15.93 -7.72 -6.02
N VAL A 48 -16.25 -6.73 -6.84
CA VAL A 48 -17.64 -6.42 -7.22
C VAL A 48 -18.27 -7.59 -7.95
N LEU A 49 -17.59 -8.21 -8.91
CA LEU A 49 -18.09 -9.37 -9.65
C LEU A 49 -18.36 -10.56 -8.72
N ALA A 50 -17.44 -10.86 -7.82
CA ALA A 50 -17.59 -11.97 -6.88
C ALA A 50 -18.78 -11.76 -5.93
N ILE A 51 -18.90 -10.57 -5.34
CA ILE A 51 -20.00 -10.24 -4.42
C ILE A 51 -21.33 -10.24 -5.16
N SER A 52 -21.41 -9.63 -6.34
CA SER A 52 -22.64 -9.61 -7.15
C SER A 52 -23.08 -11.02 -7.53
N ALA A 53 -22.16 -11.89 -7.90
CA ALA A 53 -22.48 -13.27 -8.24
C ALA A 53 -23.04 -14.03 -7.02
N LEU A 54 -22.45 -13.84 -5.83
CA LEU A 54 -22.95 -14.43 -4.59
C LEU A 54 -24.35 -13.94 -4.23
N GLU A 55 -24.61 -12.65 -4.39
CA GLU A 55 -25.94 -12.06 -4.14
C GLU A 55 -27.00 -12.59 -5.10
N LEU A 56 -26.61 -12.91 -6.32
CA LEU A 56 -27.49 -13.52 -7.31
C LEU A 56 -27.70 -15.03 -7.11
N GLY A 57 -27.13 -15.58 -6.04
CA GLY A 57 -27.33 -16.97 -5.65
C GLY A 57 -26.27 -17.96 -6.18
N ALA A 58 -25.17 -17.47 -6.75
CA ALA A 58 -24.05 -18.32 -7.12
C ALA A 58 -23.38 -18.92 -5.87
N ARG A 59 -22.87 -20.15 -6.00
CA ARG A 59 -22.15 -20.81 -4.92
C ARG A 59 -20.68 -20.37 -4.92
N PRO A 60 -20.00 -20.39 -3.76
CA PRO A 60 -18.56 -20.09 -3.70
C PRO A 60 -17.70 -20.98 -4.59
N THR A 61 -18.18 -22.18 -4.92
CA THR A 61 -17.51 -23.14 -5.79
C THR A 61 -17.71 -22.91 -7.27
N ASP A 62 -18.68 -22.06 -7.63
CA ASP A 62 -18.97 -21.78 -9.03
C ASP A 62 -17.85 -20.94 -9.66
N ALA A 63 -17.53 -21.20 -10.93
CA ALA A 63 -16.45 -20.53 -11.64
C ALA A 63 -16.63 -19.01 -11.68
N VAL A 64 -17.87 -18.52 -11.73
CA VAL A 64 -18.20 -17.09 -11.71
C VAL A 64 -17.75 -16.37 -10.44
N VAL A 65 -17.70 -17.07 -9.30
CA VAL A 65 -17.20 -16.55 -8.02
C VAL A 65 -15.72 -16.88 -7.87
N ARG A 66 -15.36 -18.12 -8.14
CA ARG A 66 -14.01 -18.65 -7.89
C ARG A 66 -12.93 -17.92 -8.70
N LEU A 67 -13.15 -17.70 -9.99
CA LEU A 67 -12.17 -17.04 -10.86
C LEU A 67 -11.88 -15.59 -10.44
N PRO A 68 -12.90 -14.72 -10.24
CA PRO A 68 -12.63 -13.37 -9.76
C PRO A 68 -11.95 -13.33 -8.42
N VAL A 69 -12.30 -14.20 -7.48
CA VAL A 69 -11.65 -14.25 -6.17
C VAL A 69 -10.19 -14.67 -6.28
N LEU A 70 -9.86 -15.68 -7.08
CA LEU A 70 -8.49 -16.11 -7.29
C LEU A 70 -7.63 -15.00 -7.93
N ILE A 71 -8.13 -14.38 -8.98
CA ILE A 71 -7.43 -13.28 -9.66
C ILE A 71 -7.29 -12.09 -8.73
N GLY A 72 -8.38 -11.65 -8.11
CA GLY A 72 -8.39 -10.51 -7.20
C GLY A 72 -7.49 -10.71 -5.99
N ALA A 73 -7.52 -11.88 -5.36
CA ALA A 73 -6.68 -12.19 -4.21
C ALA A 73 -5.18 -12.23 -4.58
N ALA A 74 -4.83 -12.80 -5.74
CA ALA A 74 -3.44 -12.81 -6.21
C ALA A 74 -2.93 -11.39 -6.47
N VAL A 75 -3.70 -10.58 -7.20
CA VAL A 75 -3.34 -9.20 -7.50
C VAL A 75 -3.29 -8.35 -6.22
N LEU A 76 -4.27 -8.50 -5.33
CA LEU A 76 -4.30 -7.80 -4.05
C LEU A 76 -3.07 -8.14 -3.19
N THR A 77 -2.65 -9.39 -3.18
CA THR A 77 -1.43 -9.80 -2.48
C THR A 77 -0.20 -9.07 -3.01
N VAL A 78 -0.03 -9.00 -4.33
CA VAL A 78 1.09 -8.28 -4.97
C VAL A 78 1.06 -6.79 -4.62
N VAL A 79 -0.09 -6.15 -4.77
CA VAL A 79 -0.27 -4.72 -4.47
C VAL A 79 -0.03 -4.42 -2.99
N SER A 80 -0.55 -5.27 -2.10
CA SER A 80 -0.37 -5.11 -0.65
C SER A 80 1.07 -5.35 -0.22
N MET A 81 1.78 -6.29 -0.84
CA MET A 81 3.22 -6.49 -0.59
C MET A 81 4.05 -5.29 -1.00
N ASP A 82 3.76 -4.69 -2.14
CA ASP A 82 4.42 -3.44 -2.56
C ASP A 82 4.17 -2.30 -1.55
N ALA A 83 2.92 -2.12 -1.15
CA ALA A 83 2.54 -1.13 -0.14
C ALA A 83 3.21 -1.41 1.22
N LEU A 84 3.26 -2.67 1.64
CA LEU A 84 3.91 -3.08 2.88
C LEU A 84 5.39 -2.72 2.90
N VAL A 85 6.11 -3.03 1.83
CA VAL A 85 7.54 -2.71 1.70
C VAL A 85 7.76 -1.20 1.76
N ARG A 86 6.94 -0.41 1.09
CA ARG A 86 7.02 1.06 1.12
C ARG A 86 6.78 1.62 2.51
N VAL A 87 5.71 1.20 3.16
CA VAL A 87 5.35 1.69 4.50
C VAL A 87 6.39 1.26 5.52
N TRP A 88 6.89 0.04 5.43
CA TRP A 88 7.94 -0.48 6.30
C TRP A 88 9.23 0.34 6.19
N ARG A 89 9.71 0.57 4.99
CA ARG A 89 10.90 1.41 4.75
C ARG A 89 10.69 2.84 5.23
N SER A 90 9.52 3.40 4.97
CA SER A 90 9.16 4.73 5.43
C SER A 90 9.11 4.83 6.95
N ALA A 91 8.58 3.81 7.63
CA ALA A 91 8.54 3.76 9.09
C ALA A 91 9.96 3.81 9.70
N TRP A 92 10.88 3.03 9.18
CA TRP A 92 12.28 3.06 9.61
C TRP A 92 12.96 4.40 9.31
N ALA A 93 12.67 5.01 8.17
CA ALA A 93 13.23 6.31 7.80
C ALA A 93 12.75 7.44 8.72
N TRP A 94 11.52 7.36 9.24
CA TRP A 94 10.93 8.38 10.12
C TRP A 94 11.29 8.21 11.60
N LEU A 95 11.63 7.01 12.06
CA LEU A 95 11.95 6.76 13.48
C LEU A 95 13.00 7.73 14.05
N PRO A 96 14.14 7.99 13.39
CA PRO A 96 15.16 8.90 13.94
C PRO A 96 14.74 10.38 13.83
N VAL A 97 13.78 10.72 12.99
CA VAL A 97 13.33 12.11 12.77
C VAL A 97 12.15 12.46 13.67
N ASP A 98 11.14 11.58 13.71
CA ASP A 98 9.93 11.73 14.52
C ASP A 98 9.43 10.33 14.92
N ARG A 99 9.63 10.00 16.18
CA ARG A 99 9.28 8.70 16.74
C ARG A 99 7.79 8.40 16.65
N GLY A 100 6.95 9.39 16.88
CA GLY A 100 5.49 9.22 16.82
C GLY A 100 5.01 8.86 15.42
N ARG A 101 5.52 9.54 14.40
CA ARG A 101 5.20 9.26 12.99
C ARG A 101 5.75 7.90 12.54
N GLY A 102 6.96 7.54 12.97
CA GLY A 102 7.53 6.23 12.70
C GLY A 102 6.68 5.10 13.27
N LEU A 103 6.29 5.21 14.55
CA LEU A 103 5.43 4.22 15.21
C LEU A 103 4.05 4.12 14.56
N PHE A 104 3.44 5.25 14.19
CA PHE A 104 2.17 5.27 13.47
C PHE A 104 2.25 4.51 12.14
N ARG A 105 3.34 4.65 11.42
CA ARG A 105 3.57 3.92 10.16
C ARG A 105 3.79 2.42 10.38
N PHE A 106 4.39 2.01 11.49
CA PHE A 106 4.47 0.59 11.85
C PHE A 106 3.10 -0.01 12.13
N VAL A 107 2.18 0.73 12.74
CA VAL A 107 0.79 0.29 12.92
C VAL A 107 0.14 0.05 11.56
N TRP A 108 0.29 0.97 10.62
CA TRP A 108 -0.21 0.78 9.25
C TRP A 108 0.46 -0.39 8.53
N ALA A 109 1.74 -0.60 8.72
CA ALA A 109 2.43 -1.77 8.19
C ALA A 109 1.83 -3.07 8.73
N ALA A 110 1.49 -3.12 10.01
CA ALA A 110 0.81 -4.27 10.60
C ALA A 110 -0.58 -4.50 10.00
N VAL A 111 -1.36 -3.45 9.76
CA VAL A 111 -2.67 -3.55 9.09
C VAL A 111 -2.52 -4.09 7.67
N ILE A 112 -1.56 -3.59 6.91
CA ILE A 112 -1.30 -4.07 5.54
C ILE A 112 -0.81 -5.53 5.56
N ALA A 113 0.04 -5.90 6.51
CA ALA A 113 0.47 -7.28 6.68
C ALA A 113 -0.72 -8.21 6.96
N GLY A 114 -1.67 -7.79 7.78
CA GLY A 114 -2.94 -8.49 8.01
C GLY A 114 -3.74 -8.68 6.73
N SER A 115 -3.82 -7.64 5.90
CA SER A 115 -4.46 -7.72 4.57
C SER A 115 -3.78 -8.73 3.66
N VAL A 116 -2.45 -8.80 3.66
CA VAL A 116 -1.69 -9.81 2.89
C VAL A 116 -2.05 -11.22 3.35
N VAL A 117 -2.07 -11.46 4.66
CA VAL A 117 -2.43 -12.77 5.23
C VAL A 117 -3.85 -13.19 4.83
N LEU A 118 -4.80 -12.26 4.93
CA LEU A 118 -6.19 -12.52 4.52
C LEU A 118 -6.31 -12.81 3.02
N SER A 119 -5.59 -12.07 2.19
CA SER A 119 -5.61 -12.27 0.73
C SER A 119 -5.03 -13.64 0.34
N VAL A 120 -3.91 -14.02 0.93
CA VAL A 120 -3.30 -15.34 0.73
C VAL A 120 -4.22 -16.42 1.25
N GLY A 121 -4.82 -16.24 2.41
CA GLY A 121 -5.79 -17.17 2.99
C GLY A 121 -7.00 -17.38 2.08
N ALA A 122 -7.57 -16.30 1.53
CA ALA A 122 -8.67 -16.38 0.58
C ALA A 122 -8.27 -17.11 -0.70
N PHE A 123 -7.09 -16.84 -1.23
CA PHE A 123 -6.55 -17.51 -2.40
C PHE A 123 -6.42 -19.03 -2.18
N VAL A 124 -5.78 -19.42 -1.08
CA VAL A 124 -5.60 -20.83 -0.71
C VAL A 124 -6.94 -21.51 -0.47
N ALA A 125 -7.87 -20.86 0.26
CA ALA A 125 -9.20 -21.40 0.50
C ALA A 125 -9.93 -21.69 -0.82
N MET A 126 -9.86 -20.78 -1.79
CA MET A 126 -10.49 -20.99 -3.10
C MET A 126 -9.80 -22.06 -3.94
N LEU A 127 -8.52 -22.31 -3.75
CA LEU A 127 -7.84 -23.44 -4.39
C LEU A 127 -8.28 -24.79 -3.81
N LEU A 128 -8.53 -24.83 -2.51
CA LEU A 128 -8.93 -26.06 -1.81
C LEU A 128 -10.41 -26.40 -1.96
N LEU A 129 -11.25 -25.43 -2.28
CA LEU A 129 -12.67 -25.64 -2.61
C LEU A 129 -12.81 -26.22 -4.01
#